data_f84e0e5770e85bf7e27deb23c85cb52f
#
_entry.id   f84e0e5770e85bf7e27deb23c85cb52f
#
_cell.length_a   1.000
_cell.length_b   1.000
_cell.length_c   1.000
_cell.angle_alpha   90.00
_cell.angle_beta   90.00
_cell.angle_gamma   90.00
#
_symmetry.space_group_name_H-M   'P 1'
#
loop_
_entity.id
_entity.type
_entity.pdbx_description
1 polymer ?
#
loop_
_entity_poly.entity_id
_entity_poly.type
_entity_poly.pdbx_seq_one_letter_code
_entity_poly.pdbx_strand_id
1 'polypeptide(L)' 'LEVYRAVMGFVNERPRSKDDIEQLVDAFEVVQSPRRFGGHFIDMLEKTDALCWKDRSWQLTDLGRRMLPEVEAAFSKKGE' A
#
# COMPACT_ATOMS: atom_id res chain seq x y z
N LEU A 1 1.06 7.83 5.99
CA LEU A 1 0.51 6.80 6.87
C LEU A 1 1.22 5.47 6.65
N GLU A 2 1.58 4.79 7.73
CA GLU A 2 2.34 3.54 7.66
C GLU A 2 1.69 2.47 6.79
N VAL A 3 0.35 2.42 6.79
CA VAL A 3 -0.39 1.43 6.01
C VAL A 3 -0.10 1.58 4.51
N TYR A 4 -0.02 2.81 4.00
CA TYR A 4 0.30 3.03 2.58
C TYR A 4 1.69 2.51 2.23
N ARG A 5 2.66 2.80 3.08
CA ARG A 5 4.02 2.28 2.89
C ARG A 5 4.03 0.75 2.88
N ALA A 6 3.34 0.15 3.84
CA ALA A 6 3.29 -1.31 3.95
C ALA A 6 2.65 -1.94 2.72
N VAL A 7 1.55 -1.38 2.22
CA VAL A 7 0.88 -1.88 1.01
C VAL A 7 1.80 -1.75 -0.20
N MET A 8 2.44 -0.59 -0.37
CA MET A 8 3.35 -0.37 -1.50
C MET A 8 4.52 -1.35 -1.47
N GLY A 9 5.15 -1.54 -0.32
CA GLY A 9 6.26 -2.48 -0.17
C GLY A 9 5.83 -3.92 -0.44
N PHE A 10 4.65 -4.29 0.04
CA PHE A 10 4.08 -5.63 -0.15
C PHE A 10 3.84 -5.93 -1.65
N VAL A 11 3.24 -4.98 -2.35
CA VAL A 11 2.96 -5.10 -3.78
C VAL A 11 4.25 -5.04 -4.60
N ASN A 12 5.26 -4.29 -4.12
CA ASN A 12 6.55 -4.22 -4.80
C ASN A 12 7.30 -5.55 -4.81
N GLU A 13 7.11 -6.39 -3.80
CA GLU A 13 7.74 -7.71 -3.77
C GLU A 13 7.23 -8.61 -4.88
N ARG A 14 5.94 -8.56 -5.15
CA ARG A 14 5.29 -9.27 -6.24
C ARG A 14 3.85 -8.80 -6.38
N PRO A 15 3.19 -9.06 -7.51
CA PRO A 15 1.76 -8.75 -7.66
C PRO A 15 0.92 -9.43 -6.57
N ARG A 16 -0.12 -8.74 -6.09
CA ARG A 16 -0.96 -9.23 -5.00
C ARG A 16 -2.43 -9.18 -5.36
N SER A 17 -3.21 -10.11 -4.81
CA SER A 17 -4.65 -10.07 -4.89
C SER A 17 -5.21 -9.04 -3.92
N LYS A 18 -6.48 -8.65 -4.12
CA LYS A 18 -7.18 -7.79 -3.19
C LYS A 18 -7.22 -8.42 -1.80
N ASP A 19 -7.52 -9.73 -1.72
CA ASP A 19 -7.61 -10.44 -0.45
C ASP A 19 -6.28 -10.41 0.31
N ASP A 20 -5.16 -10.60 -0.39
CA ASP A 20 -3.84 -10.52 0.23
C ASP A 20 -3.59 -9.15 0.84
N ILE A 21 -3.96 -8.08 0.12
CA ILE A 21 -3.77 -6.71 0.60
C ILE A 21 -4.70 -6.44 1.79
N GLU A 22 -5.94 -6.91 1.73
CA GLU A 22 -6.89 -6.75 2.84
C GLU A 22 -6.38 -7.42 4.11
N GLN A 23 -5.82 -8.61 4.01
CA GLN A 23 -5.24 -9.29 5.16
C GLN A 23 -4.09 -8.51 5.77
N LEU A 24 -3.21 -7.96 4.93
CA LEU A 24 -2.11 -7.13 5.40
C LEU A 24 -2.64 -5.91 6.16
N VAL A 25 -3.59 -5.20 5.57
CA VAL A 25 -4.15 -3.97 6.14
C VAL A 25 -4.85 -4.26 7.46
N ASP A 26 -5.61 -5.34 7.54
CA ASP A 26 -6.37 -5.68 8.74
C ASP A 26 -5.48 -5.95 9.97
N ALA A 27 -4.20 -6.22 9.76
CA ALA A 27 -3.27 -6.41 10.86
C ALA A 27 -2.88 -5.13 11.58
N PHE A 28 -3.17 -3.95 10.99
CA PHE A 28 -2.82 -2.66 11.59
C PHE A 28 -3.92 -2.16 12.52
N GLU A 29 -3.55 -1.80 13.75
CA GLU A 29 -4.51 -1.27 14.72
C GLU A 29 -5.13 0.05 14.25
N VAL A 30 -4.37 0.86 13.54
CA VAL A 30 -4.83 2.19 13.11
C VAL A 30 -6.05 2.13 12.21
N VAL A 31 -6.30 1.00 11.54
CA VAL A 31 -7.46 0.84 10.64
C VAL A 31 -8.68 0.29 11.34
N GLN A 32 -8.61 0.00 12.64
CA GLN A 32 -9.71 -0.62 13.39
C GLN A 32 -10.69 0.40 13.96
N SER A 33 -10.22 1.61 14.27
CA SER A 33 -11.08 2.64 14.88
C SER A 33 -10.64 4.04 14.43
N PRO A 34 -11.36 4.69 13.49
CA PRO A 34 -12.52 4.15 12.77
C PRO A 34 -12.14 3.03 11.82
N ARG A 35 -13.06 2.10 11.61
CA ARG A 35 -12.80 0.94 10.78
C ARG A 35 -12.59 1.33 9.31
N ARG A 36 -11.45 0.92 8.75
CA ARG A 36 -11.13 1.10 7.33
C ARG A 36 -10.68 -0.23 6.74
N PHE A 37 -11.09 -0.50 5.53
CA PHE A 37 -10.79 -1.77 4.86
C PHE A 37 -9.69 -1.58 3.82
N GLY A 38 -9.06 -2.69 3.44
CA GLY A 38 -7.99 -2.67 2.44
C GLY A 38 -8.38 -1.97 1.14
N GLY A 39 -9.63 -2.10 0.72
CA GLY A 39 -10.14 -1.44 -0.47
C GLY A 39 -9.99 0.08 -0.45
N HIS A 40 -10.13 0.69 0.72
CA HIS A 40 -9.93 2.14 0.87
C HIS A 40 -8.49 2.54 0.48
N PHE A 41 -7.52 1.79 0.97
CA PHE A 41 -6.10 2.07 0.71
C PHE A 41 -5.73 1.78 -0.74
N ILE A 42 -6.27 0.70 -1.30
CA ILE A 42 -6.08 0.36 -2.72
C ILE A 42 -6.61 1.49 -3.60
N ASP A 43 -7.84 1.97 -3.33
CA ASP A 43 -8.45 3.05 -4.10
C ASP A 43 -7.60 4.32 -4.07
N MET A 44 -7.11 4.69 -2.90
CA MET A 44 -6.31 5.90 -2.75
C MET A 44 -5.00 5.78 -3.52
N LEU A 45 -4.35 4.62 -3.47
CA LEU A 45 -3.10 4.38 -4.19
C LEU A 45 -3.32 4.29 -5.70
N GLU A 46 -4.46 3.73 -6.13
CA GLU A 46 -4.81 3.72 -7.55
C GLU A 46 -5.06 5.13 -8.08
N LYS A 47 -5.78 5.96 -7.33
CA LYS A 47 -6.08 7.34 -7.71
C LYS A 47 -4.83 8.20 -7.85
N THR A 48 -3.80 7.91 -7.09
CA THR A 48 -2.51 8.62 -7.17
C THR A 48 -1.56 7.98 -8.17
N ASP A 49 -2.01 7.02 -8.95
CA ASP A 49 -1.23 6.28 -9.94
C ASP A 49 -0.08 5.45 -9.34
N ALA A 50 -0.12 5.17 -8.05
CA ALA A 50 0.90 4.32 -7.43
C ALA A 50 0.64 2.84 -7.67
N LEU A 51 -0.63 2.43 -7.74
CA LEU A 51 -1.04 1.05 -8.03
C LEU A 51 -1.86 0.98 -9.31
N CYS A 52 -1.77 -0.16 -9.99
CA CYS A 52 -2.64 -0.47 -11.12
C CYS A 52 -3.10 -1.93 -11.04
N TRP A 53 -4.29 -2.18 -11.58
CA TRP A 53 -4.85 -3.52 -11.73
C TRP A 53 -4.43 -4.06 -13.08
N LYS A 54 -3.67 -5.16 -13.08
CA LYS A 54 -3.18 -5.75 -14.30
C LYS A 54 -2.99 -7.26 -14.09
N ASP A 55 -3.41 -8.05 -15.07
CA ASP A 55 -3.28 -9.51 -15.03
C ASP A 55 -3.91 -10.09 -13.75
N ARG A 56 -5.09 -9.57 -13.39
CA ARG A 56 -5.87 -10.00 -12.23
C ARG A 56 -5.16 -9.82 -10.89
N SER A 57 -4.28 -8.84 -10.82
CA SER A 57 -3.56 -8.56 -9.59
C SER A 57 -3.25 -7.08 -9.47
N TRP A 58 -2.97 -6.64 -8.25
CA TRP A 58 -2.50 -5.28 -7.99
C TRP A 58 -0.98 -5.25 -8.10
N GLN A 59 -0.48 -4.25 -8.81
CA GLN A 59 0.94 -4.07 -9.07
C GLN A 59 1.32 -2.62 -8.87
N LEU A 60 2.58 -2.36 -8.49
CA LEU A 60 3.09 -1.00 -8.49
C LEU A 60 3.27 -0.52 -9.93
N THR A 61 2.91 0.73 -10.15
CA THR A 61 3.24 1.43 -11.39
C THR A 61 4.71 1.87 -11.34
N ASP A 62 5.23 2.37 -12.46
CA ASP A 62 6.56 2.97 -12.46
C ASP A 62 6.64 4.15 -11.51
N LEU A 63 5.58 4.97 -11.45
CA LEU A 63 5.49 6.06 -10.50
C LEU A 63 5.54 5.54 -9.06
N GLY A 64 4.76 4.48 -8.75
CA GLY A 64 4.76 3.88 -7.43
C GLY A 64 6.13 3.40 -7.01
N ARG A 65 6.88 2.77 -7.92
CA ARG A 65 8.25 2.32 -7.63
C ARG A 65 9.19 3.47 -7.35
N ARG A 66 9.03 4.59 -8.04
CA ARG A 66 9.85 5.79 -7.78
C ARG A 66 9.49 6.45 -6.45
N MET A 67 8.22 6.38 -6.05
CA MET A 67 7.76 6.97 -4.80
C MET A 67 8.17 6.16 -3.57
N LEU A 68 8.28 4.85 -3.72
CA LEU A 68 8.50 3.96 -2.57
C LEU A 68 9.75 4.29 -1.75
N PRO A 69 10.93 4.55 -2.35
CA PRO A 69 12.10 4.92 -1.56
C PRO A 69 11.89 6.20 -0.75
N GLU A 70 11.16 7.17 -1.31
CA GLU A 70 10.88 8.43 -0.61
C GLU A 70 9.94 8.20 0.57
N VAL A 71 8.93 7.35 0.37
CA VAL A 71 7.98 6.99 1.43
C VAL A 71 8.71 6.25 2.55
N GLU A 72 9.57 5.30 2.22
CA GLU A 72 10.37 4.56 3.20
C GLU A 72 11.33 5.47 3.96
N ALA A 73 11.98 6.40 3.28
CA ALA A 73 12.88 7.36 3.91
C ALA A 73 12.15 8.26 4.90
N ALA A 74 10.93 8.69 4.57
CA ALA A 74 10.11 9.51 5.46
C ALA A 74 9.76 8.76 6.73
N PHE A 75 9.46 7.46 6.64
CA PHE A 75 9.18 6.64 7.80
C PHE A 75 10.41 6.38 8.65
N SER A 76 11.56 6.15 8.04
CA SER A 76 12.80 5.96 8.77
C SER A 76 13.15 7.18 9.61
N LYS A 77 12.95 8.37 9.06
CA LYS A 77 13.18 9.63 9.80
C LYS A 77 12.23 9.77 10.98
N LYS A 78 11.00 9.35 10.84
CA LYS A 78 10.02 9.40 11.93
C LYS A 78 10.31 8.39 13.04
N GLY A 79 10.92 7.28 12.69
CA GLY A 79 11.26 6.24 13.65
C GLY A 79 12.44 6.59 14.54
N GLU A 80 13.13 7.64 14.21
CA GLU A 80 14.25 8.15 15.01
C GLU A 80 13.73 9.17 16.03
#